data_d12ab12188a27fdd27cb3c2adcc5c7f2
#
_entry.id   d12ab12188a27fdd27cb3c2adcc5c7f2
#
_cell.length_a   1.000
_cell.length_b   1.000
_cell.length_c   1.000
_cell.angle_alpha   90.00
_cell.angle_beta   90.00
_cell.angle_gamma   90.00
#
_symmetry.space_group_name_H-M   'P 1'
#
loop_
_entity.id
_entity.type
_entity.pdbx_description
1 polymer ?
#
loop_
_entity_poly.entity_id
_entity_poly.type
_entity_poly.pdbx_seq_one_letter_code
_entity_poly.pdbx_strand_id
1 'polypeptide(L)'
;SLLGHPANDWLTAGNPMLENVPMAYRIVIERLEFQGRCGVTPAERRRPQPLAIDLELDCEGTAAEAADQINKTVDYAQVTERIVELGETQDCALLETLTEQVLQMLFTEFPVAKVSLWLRKLAPPLSQMTGSVGVKVERSRMAHQPQQDDPAPSLFLAQQLQLHRLPKGKVLDVAAGSGRNALYLASHGFQVDAMDRDEQAMAQLAATAKQRNLPNLTVRAVDLERKTEERPEFPKQEYDVIVVFFYLHRPLFPALIDSLKPNGVLIYETFIIDNYLRHHHPRRWEFCLAHNELLRLTSTLRVLSYDEGEHDSSHGSGSTLTARLVAQQAGPNSLAHEST
;
A
#
# COMPACT_ATOMS: atom_id res chain seq x y z
N SER A 1 69.06 -25.49 15.43
CA SER A 1 69.07 -24.19 14.76
C SER A 1 67.90 -23.97 13.87
N LEU A 2 67.27 -22.81 14.09
CA LEU A 2 66.34 -22.09 13.27
C LEU A 2 64.84 -22.41 13.45
N LEU A 3 64.31 -21.61 14.33
CA LEU A 3 62.89 -21.26 14.52
C LEU A 3 62.30 -20.55 13.28
N GLY A 4 61.26 -21.10 12.71
CA GLY A 4 60.40 -20.40 11.76
C GLY A 4 59.15 -19.87 12.51
N HIS A 5 58.97 -18.58 12.54
CA HIS A 5 57.75 -17.92 13.00
C HIS A 5 56.62 -18.14 11.98
N PRO A 6 55.39 -18.44 12.39
CA PRO A 6 54.27 -18.31 11.49
C PRO A 6 53.85 -16.85 11.42
N ALA A 7 53.80 -16.35 10.20
CA ALA A 7 53.30 -15.02 9.85
C ALA A 7 51.82 -14.89 10.13
N ASN A 8 51.43 -13.71 10.56
CA ASN A 8 50.07 -13.25 10.85
C ASN A 8 49.12 -13.41 9.67
N ASP A 9 48.21 -14.34 9.73
CA ASP A 9 47.05 -14.48 8.84
C ASP A 9 45.79 -13.90 9.51
N TRP A 10 45.83 -12.61 9.88
CA TRP A 10 44.65 -11.93 10.46
C TRP A 10 43.98 -10.93 9.52
N LEU A 11 44.32 -10.92 8.22
CA LEU A 11 43.85 -9.89 7.29
C LEU A 11 42.82 -10.35 6.24
N THR A 12 42.25 -11.56 6.35
CA THR A 12 41.22 -12.03 5.38
C THR A 12 39.97 -12.63 6.01
N ALA A 13 39.75 -12.42 7.30
CA ALA A 13 38.39 -12.67 7.86
C ALA A 13 37.55 -11.41 7.65
N GLY A 14 36.87 -11.32 6.52
CA GLY A 14 35.81 -10.36 6.28
C GLY A 14 34.81 -10.48 7.41
N ASN A 15 34.54 -9.39 8.11
CA ASN A 15 33.60 -9.29 9.21
C ASN A 15 32.19 -9.54 8.67
N PRO A 16 31.52 -10.67 8.95
CA PRO A 16 30.20 -10.98 8.41
C PRO A 16 29.06 -10.22 9.13
N MET A 17 29.37 -9.19 9.93
CA MET A 17 28.40 -8.42 10.71
C MET A 17 28.14 -7.00 10.18
N LEU A 18 28.51 -6.69 8.94
CA LEU A 18 28.03 -5.50 8.24
C LEU A 18 26.99 -5.92 7.18
N GLU A 19 26.09 -6.84 7.54
CA GLU A 19 24.88 -7.08 6.76
C GLU A 19 24.01 -5.83 6.83
N ASN A 20 24.01 -5.08 5.72
CA ASN A 20 22.92 -4.21 5.22
C ASN A 20 21.83 -3.83 6.23
N VAL A 21 22.17 -3.04 7.23
CA VAL A 21 21.16 -2.21 7.88
C VAL A 21 20.77 -1.15 6.85
N PRO A 22 19.54 -1.15 6.33
CA PRO A 22 19.12 -0.13 5.39
C PRO A 22 19.30 1.23 6.07
N MET A 23 20.15 2.10 5.53
CA MET A 23 20.27 3.46 6.04
C MET A 23 18.96 4.18 5.74
N ALA A 24 18.20 4.51 6.77
CA ALA A 24 17.01 5.33 6.65
C ALA A 24 17.45 6.79 6.55
N TYR A 25 17.13 7.44 5.42
CA TYR A 25 17.35 8.88 5.30
C TYR A 25 16.20 9.66 5.86
N ARG A 26 16.56 10.81 6.45
CA ARG A 26 15.61 11.81 6.87
C ARG A 26 15.79 13.06 6.02
N ILE A 27 14.76 13.43 5.27
CA ILE A 27 14.67 14.72 4.60
C ILE A 27 14.10 15.72 5.59
N VAL A 28 14.78 16.86 5.74
CA VAL A 28 14.35 17.94 6.62
C VAL A 28 14.07 19.18 5.77
N ILE A 29 12.86 19.72 5.89
CA ILE A 29 12.44 20.97 5.26
C ILE A 29 12.16 21.96 6.40
N GLU A 30 12.97 22.99 6.48
CA GLU A 30 12.84 24.01 7.51
C GLU A 30 12.12 25.24 6.96
N ARG A 31 11.12 25.68 7.70
CA ARG A 31 10.43 26.95 7.50
C ARG A 31 9.94 27.19 6.06
N LEU A 32 9.22 26.21 5.48
CA LEU A 32 8.49 26.44 4.24
C LEU A 32 7.33 27.40 4.51
N GLU A 33 7.40 28.60 3.95
CA GLU A 33 6.39 29.65 4.14
C GLU A 33 5.42 29.70 2.97
N PHE A 34 4.13 29.88 3.27
CA PHE A 34 3.07 30.06 2.26
C PHE A 34 1.90 30.87 2.82
N GLN A 35 1.01 31.31 1.91
CA GLN A 35 -0.17 32.09 2.29
C GLN A 35 -1.38 31.16 2.40
N GLY A 36 -1.91 30.95 3.60
CA GLY A 36 -3.04 30.05 3.83
C GLY A 36 -4.23 30.71 4.48
N ARG A 37 -5.43 30.16 4.27
CA ARG A 37 -6.67 30.63 4.86
C ARG A 37 -7.09 29.68 5.98
N CYS A 38 -6.62 29.99 7.18
CA CYS A 38 -6.91 29.15 8.34
C CYS A 38 -7.25 29.98 9.56
N GLY A 39 -8.45 29.79 10.13
CA GLY A 39 -8.86 30.51 11.32
C GLY A 39 -10.27 30.18 11.79
N VAL A 40 -10.46 30.28 13.10
CA VAL A 40 -11.74 29.96 13.77
C VAL A 40 -12.86 30.87 13.30
N THR A 41 -12.57 32.16 13.08
CA THR A 41 -13.58 33.13 12.65
C THR A 41 -13.67 33.23 11.13
N PRO A 42 -14.86 33.49 10.54
CA PRO A 42 -14.99 33.77 9.13
C PRO A 42 -14.16 34.97 8.65
N ALA A 43 -13.95 35.95 9.51
CA ALA A 43 -13.13 37.14 9.22
C ALA A 43 -11.65 36.78 9.03
N GLU A 44 -11.13 35.87 9.83
CA GLU A 44 -9.77 35.34 9.69
C GLU A 44 -9.56 34.63 8.36
N ARG A 45 -10.53 33.79 7.94
CA ARG A 45 -10.45 33.00 6.70
C ARG A 45 -10.60 33.81 5.44
N ARG A 46 -11.16 35.03 5.50
CA ARG A 46 -11.34 35.90 4.31
C ARG A 46 -10.01 36.41 3.75
N ARG A 47 -8.97 36.46 4.55
CA ARG A 47 -7.66 36.98 4.10
C ARG A 47 -6.60 35.90 4.29
N PRO A 48 -5.78 35.65 3.26
CA PRO A 48 -4.61 34.82 3.43
C PRO A 48 -3.70 35.37 4.52
N GLN A 49 -3.10 34.49 5.29
CA GLN A 49 -2.18 34.82 6.37
C GLN A 49 -0.91 33.97 6.24
N PRO A 50 0.26 34.48 6.70
CA PRO A 50 1.51 33.76 6.59
C PRO A 50 1.52 32.55 7.54
N LEU A 51 1.63 31.38 6.95
CA LEU A 51 1.84 30.10 7.61
C LEU A 51 3.26 29.60 7.35
N ALA A 52 3.79 28.80 8.23
CA ALA A 52 5.03 28.08 8.02
C ALA A 52 4.91 26.64 8.47
N ILE A 53 5.62 25.78 7.76
CA ILE A 53 5.72 24.36 8.08
C ILE A 53 7.19 23.98 8.21
N ASP A 54 7.53 23.26 9.29
CA ASP A 54 8.76 22.50 9.39
C ASP A 54 8.40 21.03 9.28
N LEU A 55 9.20 20.26 8.52
CA LEU A 55 8.87 18.91 8.14
C LEU A 55 10.11 18.03 8.20
N GLU A 56 10.00 16.89 8.86
CA GLU A 56 10.98 15.80 8.81
C GLU A 56 10.29 14.57 8.23
N LEU A 57 10.88 14.00 7.18
CA LEU A 57 10.39 12.84 6.46
C LEU A 57 11.39 11.70 6.60
N ASP A 58 11.02 10.63 7.28
CA ASP A 58 11.75 9.37 7.23
C ASP A 58 11.33 8.64 5.96
N CYS A 59 12.27 8.52 5.01
CA CYS A 59 12.03 7.91 3.72
C CYS A 59 12.32 6.41 3.76
N GLU A 60 11.47 5.62 3.12
CA GLU A 60 11.72 4.21 2.90
C GLU A 60 12.64 4.06 1.67
N GLY A 61 13.83 3.55 1.82
CA GLY A 61 14.61 3.15 0.66
C GLY A 61 16.11 3.21 0.78
N THR A 62 16.72 2.10 0.47
CA THR A 62 18.16 1.87 0.34
C THR A 62 18.65 1.94 -1.11
N ALA A 63 17.74 2.01 -2.09
CA ALA A 63 18.07 1.86 -3.50
C ALA A 63 18.47 3.17 -4.21
N ALA A 64 18.16 4.33 -3.63
CA ALA A 64 18.45 5.63 -4.23
C ALA A 64 19.97 5.93 -4.25
N GLU A 65 20.69 5.52 -3.20
CA GLU A 65 22.12 5.76 -3.06
C GLU A 65 22.97 5.04 -4.11
N ALA A 66 22.63 3.79 -4.36
CA ALA A 66 23.42 2.95 -5.26
C ALA A 66 23.29 3.36 -6.74
N ALA A 67 22.29 4.21 -7.08
CA ALA A 67 21.92 4.49 -8.45
C ALA A 67 21.91 5.98 -8.82
N ASP A 68 22.06 6.91 -7.86
CA ASP A 68 21.96 8.38 -8.09
C ASP A 68 20.72 8.75 -8.94
N GLN A 69 19.56 8.14 -8.61
CA GLN A 69 18.33 8.30 -9.38
C GLN A 69 17.24 8.95 -8.52
N ILE A 70 16.84 10.15 -8.88
CA ILE A 70 15.81 10.95 -8.19
C ILE A 70 14.44 10.23 -8.11
N ASN A 71 14.14 9.36 -9.07
CA ASN A 71 12.90 8.57 -9.08
C ASN A 71 12.84 7.45 -8.02
N LYS A 72 13.92 7.25 -7.27
CA LYS A 72 14.03 6.26 -6.20
C LYS A 72 14.05 6.89 -4.80
N THR A 73 13.93 8.20 -4.71
CA THR A 73 13.86 8.96 -3.46
C THR A 73 12.62 9.85 -3.43
N VAL A 74 12.36 10.46 -2.29
CA VAL A 74 11.33 11.50 -2.18
C VAL A 74 11.85 12.79 -2.81
N ASP A 75 11.19 13.25 -3.85
CA ASP A 75 11.48 14.55 -4.45
C ASP A 75 10.94 15.66 -3.53
N TYR A 76 11.82 16.27 -2.78
CA TYR A 76 11.45 17.34 -1.83
C TYR A 76 10.94 18.61 -2.55
N ALA A 77 11.29 18.84 -3.82
CA ALA A 77 10.73 19.94 -4.59
C ALA A 77 9.24 19.72 -4.84
N GLN A 78 8.86 18.51 -5.27
CA GLN A 78 7.45 18.15 -5.42
C GLN A 78 6.71 18.17 -4.07
N VAL A 79 7.34 17.71 -2.99
CA VAL A 79 6.76 17.81 -1.63
C VAL A 79 6.42 19.26 -1.29
N THR A 80 7.36 20.19 -1.50
CA THR A 80 7.14 21.61 -1.17
C THR A 80 6.05 22.23 -2.04
N GLU A 81 6.04 21.97 -3.36
CA GLU A 81 5.00 22.43 -4.27
C GLU A 81 3.61 21.96 -3.86
N ARG A 82 3.47 20.67 -3.52
CA ARG A 82 2.19 20.11 -3.09
C ARG A 82 1.68 20.68 -1.78
N ILE A 83 2.59 20.94 -0.81
CA ILE A 83 2.21 21.56 0.46
C ILE A 83 1.71 22.99 0.23
N VAL A 84 2.42 23.77 -0.57
CA VAL A 84 2.03 25.15 -0.89
C VAL A 84 0.69 25.17 -1.60
N GLU A 85 0.52 24.36 -2.64
CA GLU A 85 -0.75 24.26 -3.38
C GLU A 85 -1.92 23.91 -2.45
N LEU A 86 -1.73 22.90 -1.58
CA LEU A 86 -2.77 22.50 -0.63
C LEU A 86 -3.06 23.65 0.36
N GLY A 87 -2.03 24.27 0.92
CA GLY A 87 -2.18 25.34 1.90
C GLY A 87 -2.85 26.59 1.37
N GLU A 88 -2.61 26.93 0.10
CA GLU A 88 -3.18 28.11 -0.56
C GLU A 88 -4.61 27.90 -1.07
N THR A 89 -4.96 26.64 -1.41
CA THR A 89 -6.27 26.30 -1.97
C THR A 89 -7.32 25.93 -0.94
N GLN A 90 -6.91 25.51 0.25
CA GLN A 90 -7.84 25.05 1.29
C GLN A 90 -8.26 26.18 2.24
N ASP A 91 -9.57 26.22 2.56
CA ASP A 91 -10.13 27.05 3.62
C ASP A 91 -10.39 26.17 4.86
N CYS A 92 -9.57 26.33 5.91
CA CYS A 92 -9.67 25.51 7.11
C CYS A 92 -10.07 26.35 8.34
N ALA A 93 -11.00 25.84 9.14
CA ALA A 93 -11.32 26.46 10.42
C ALA A 93 -10.22 26.26 11.47
N LEU A 94 -9.51 25.14 11.40
CA LEU A 94 -8.50 24.72 12.37
C LEU A 94 -7.19 24.38 11.67
N LEU A 95 -6.07 24.70 12.32
CA LEU A 95 -4.73 24.26 11.87
C LEU A 95 -4.61 22.74 11.90
N GLU A 96 -5.26 22.09 12.84
CA GLU A 96 -5.33 20.63 12.95
C GLU A 96 -5.91 20.00 11.68
N THR A 97 -6.94 20.60 11.09
CA THR A 97 -7.55 20.12 9.85
C THR A 97 -6.56 20.22 8.67
N LEU A 98 -5.88 21.35 8.53
CA LEU A 98 -4.87 21.54 7.51
C LEU A 98 -3.68 20.59 7.71
N THR A 99 -3.26 20.41 8.98
CA THR A 99 -2.21 19.45 9.35
C THR A 99 -2.56 18.04 8.91
N GLU A 100 -3.79 17.59 9.16
CA GLU A 100 -4.25 16.25 8.79
C GLU A 100 -4.30 16.08 7.26
N GLN A 101 -4.76 17.09 6.52
CA GLN A 101 -4.76 17.08 5.05
C GLN A 101 -3.34 16.98 4.48
N VAL A 102 -2.38 17.72 5.04
CA VAL A 102 -0.96 17.64 4.65
C VAL A 102 -0.40 16.24 4.92
N LEU A 103 -0.66 15.67 6.10
CA LEU A 103 -0.23 14.30 6.43
C LEU A 103 -0.81 13.27 5.47
N GLN A 104 -2.11 13.37 5.17
CA GLN A 104 -2.77 12.46 4.25
C GLN A 104 -2.16 12.56 2.85
N MET A 105 -1.94 13.76 2.33
CA MET A 105 -1.28 13.99 1.05
C MET A 105 0.13 13.38 1.03
N LEU A 106 0.94 13.64 2.07
CA LEU A 106 2.30 13.12 2.16
C LEU A 106 2.36 11.59 2.16
N PHE A 107 1.51 10.92 2.95
CA PHE A 107 1.45 9.46 2.97
C PHE A 107 0.83 8.85 1.71
N THR A 108 0.01 9.58 0.98
CA THR A 108 -0.63 9.09 -0.25
C THR A 108 0.27 9.26 -1.47
N GLU A 109 0.93 10.42 -1.59
CA GLU A 109 1.66 10.80 -2.80
C GLU A 109 3.16 10.45 -2.75
N PHE A 110 3.73 10.28 -1.54
CA PHE A 110 5.17 10.08 -1.37
C PHE A 110 5.52 8.81 -0.56
N PRO A 111 6.65 8.14 -0.86
CA PRO A 111 7.11 6.95 -0.15
C PRO A 111 7.78 7.32 1.19
N VAL A 112 7.01 7.89 2.11
CA VAL A 112 7.48 8.25 3.44
C VAL A 112 6.98 7.26 4.48
N ALA A 113 7.85 6.83 5.40
CA ALA A 113 7.53 5.90 6.49
C ALA A 113 7.01 6.64 7.74
N LYS A 114 7.60 7.80 8.02
CA LYS A 114 7.26 8.63 9.18
C LYS A 114 7.37 10.09 8.82
N VAL A 115 6.47 10.89 9.38
CA VAL A 115 6.40 12.35 9.23
C VAL A 115 6.38 12.99 10.60
N SER A 116 7.29 13.93 10.85
CA SER A 116 7.20 14.90 11.95
C SER A 116 6.93 16.28 11.32
N LEU A 117 5.85 16.92 11.72
CA LEU A 117 5.35 18.13 11.08
C LEU A 117 4.99 19.17 12.16
N TRP A 118 5.42 20.42 11.95
CA TRP A 118 5.03 21.56 12.74
C TRP A 118 4.47 22.67 11.84
N LEU A 119 3.14 22.77 11.77
CA LEU A 119 2.42 23.82 11.04
C LEU A 119 2.06 24.95 12.01
N ARG A 120 2.39 26.20 11.66
CA ARG A 120 2.17 27.36 12.52
C ARG A 120 1.76 28.62 11.78
N LYS A 121 1.01 29.47 12.45
CA LYS A 121 0.77 30.86 12.05
C LYS A 121 1.95 31.72 12.49
N LEU A 122 2.52 32.47 11.57
CA LEU A 122 3.66 33.36 11.85
C LEU A 122 3.23 34.67 12.50
N ALA A 123 1.99 35.11 12.24
CA ALA A 123 1.39 36.30 12.82
C ALA A 123 0.01 35.99 13.42
N PRO A 124 -0.08 35.23 14.52
CA PRO A 124 -1.37 34.93 15.14
C PRO A 124 -2.05 36.23 15.65
N PRO A 125 -3.40 36.32 15.55
CA PRO A 125 -4.13 37.52 15.97
C PRO A 125 -4.27 37.60 17.50
N LEU A 126 -3.14 37.51 18.21
CA LEU A 126 -3.04 37.52 19.66
C LEU A 126 -2.14 38.69 20.09
N SER A 127 -2.74 39.74 20.64
CA SER A 127 -2.02 40.98 21.01
C SER A 127 -0.88 40.82 22.02
N GLN A 128 -0.87 39.74 22.76
CA GLN A 128 0.13 39.42 23.79
C GLN A 128 1.23 38.49 23.32
N MET A 129 1.22 38.08 22.04
CA MET A 129 2.13 37.10 21.50
C MET A 129 3.00 37.69 20.39
N THR A 130 4.31 37.59 20.54
CA THR A 130 5.29 38.04 19.53
C THR A 130 5.87 36.88 18.71
N GLY A 131 5.46 35.63 19.01
CA GLY A 131 5.91 34.42 18.35
C GLY A 131 4.85 33.80 17.46
N SER A 132 5.10 32.59 17.05
CA SER A 132 4.18 31.76 16.26
C SER A 132 3.37 30.83 17.14
N VAL A 133 2.16 30.46 16.69
CA VAL A 133 1.32 29.44 17.32
C VAL A 133 0.99 28.37 16.27
N GLY A 134 1.02 27.11 16.65
CA GLY A 134 0.79 26.05 15.69
C GLY A 134 0.55 24.68 16.31
N VAL A 135 0.42 23.71 15.43
CA VAL A 135 0.21 22.29 15.74
C VAL A 135 1.47 21.53 15.36
N LYS A 136 2.00 20.76 16.30
CA LYS A 136 3.09 19.83 16.05
C LYS A 136 2.58 18.41 16.18
N VAL A 137 2.87 17.57 15.20
CA VAL A 137 2.43 16.19 15.14
C VAL A 137 3.55 15.31 14.63
N GLU A 138 3.60 14.09 15.13
CA GLU A 138 4.45 13.03 14.62
C GLU A 138 3.55 11.85 14.25
N ARG A 139 3.69 11.32 13.04
CA ARG A 139 2.91 10.20 12.57
C ARG A 139 3.75 9.26 11.71
N SER A 140 3.61 7.96 11.96
CA SER A 140 4.22 6.92 11.12
C SER A 140 3.16 6.35 10.19
N ARG A 141 3.55 5.92 9.00
CA ARG A 141 2.69 5.14 8.10
C ARG A 141 2.15 3.89 8.79
N MET A 142 2.94 3.30 9.69
CA MET A 142 2.54 2.16 10.52
C MET A 142 1.68 2.52 11.74
N ALA A 143 1.40 3.80 11.99
CA ALA A 143 0.56 4.22 13.13
C ALA A 143 -0.95 3.98 12.90
N HIS A 144 -1.36 3.46 11.76
CA HIS A 144 -2.51 2.57 11.72
C HIS A 144 -2.04 1.19 12.22
N GLN A 145 -1.67 1.10 13.50
CA GLN A 145 -1.67 -0.21 14.14
C GLN A 145 -3.08 -0.77 13.95
N PRO A 146 -3.22 -1.99 13.40
CA PRO A 146 -4.48 -2.70 13.53
C PRO A 146 -4.84 -2.60 15.00
N GLN A 147 -6.04 -2.15 15.32
CA GLN A 147 -6.54 -2.29 16.68
C GLN A 147 -6.27 -3.74 17.06
N GLN A 148 -5.89 -4.00 18.30
CA GLN A 148 -5.39 -5.30 18.78
C GLN A 148 -6.31 -6.48 18.41
N ASP A 149 -7.52 -6.21 17.90
CA ASP A 149 -8.54 -7.14 17.43
C ASP A 149 -8.68 -7.22 15.89
N ASP A 150 -7.83 -6.52 15.10
CA ASP A 150 -7.94 -6.60 13.64
C ASP A 150 -7.29 -7.87 13.10
N PRO A 151 -7.99 -8.61 12.23
CA PRO A 151 -7.38 -9.73 11.56
C PRO A 151 -6.26 -9.23 10.66
N ALA A 152 -5.04 -9.74 10.88
CA ALA A 152 -3.88 -9.39 10.08
C ALA A 152 -4.15 -9.64 8.58
N PRO A 153 -3.64 -8.79 7.67
CA PRO A 153 -3.76 -9.02 6.23
C PRO A 153 -3.04 -10.32 5.84
N SER A 154 -3.27 -10.79 4.61
CA SER A 154 -2.46 -11.88 4.06
C SER A 154 -0.99 -11.49 4.12
N LEU A 155 -0.14 -12.39 4.64
CA LEU A 155 1.31 -12.19 4.69
C LEU A 155 1.88 -11.94 3.30
N PHE A 156 1.38 -12.66 2.30
CA PHE A 156 1.81 -12.47 0.92
C PHE A 156 1.46 -11.08 0.39
N LEU A 157 0.26 -10.56 0.66
CA LEU A 157 -0.11 -9.19 0.29
C LEU A 157 0.78 -8.16 0.98
N ALA A 158 0.99 -8.30 2.29
CA ALA A 158 1.84 -7.38 3.04
C ALA A 158 3.27 -7.35 2.50
N GLN A 159 3.84 -8.51 2.15
CA GLN A 159 5.15 -8.62 1.52
C GLN A 159 5.19 -7.90 0.15
N GLN A 160 4.15 -8.07 -0.70
CA GLN A 160 4.13 -7.40 -2.01
C GLN A 160 4.04 -5.88 -1.85
N LEU A 161 3.30 -5.38 -0.86
CA LEU A 161 3.23 -3.96 -0.57
C LEU A 161 4.59 -3.41 -0.09
N GLN A 162 5.27 -4.12 0.82
CA GLN A 162 6.61 -3.75 1.30
C GLN A 162 7.67 -3.75 0.20
N LEU A 163 7.57 -4.65 -0.77
CA LEU A 163 8.48 -4.70 -1.92
C LEU A 163 8.18 -3.62 -2.98
N HIS A 164 7.24 -2.70 -2.70
CA HIS A 164 6.80 -1.63 -3.62
C HIS A 164 6.44 -2.13 -5.04
N ARG A 165 5.90 -3.35 -5.12
CA ARG A 165 5.54 -3.98 -6.40
C ARG A 165 4.12 -3.64 -6.86
N LEU A 166 3.37 -2.89 -6.04
CA LEU A 166 1.99 -2.54 -6.37
C LEU A 166 1.93 -1.13 -6.96
N PRO A 167 1.35 -0.98 -8.16
CA PRO A 167 1.03 0.34 -8.67
C PRO A 167 0.02 1.01 -7.74
N LYS A 168 0.22 2.29 -7.45
CA LYS A 168 -0.76 3.10 -6.71
C LYS A 168 -2.02 3.25 -7.56
N GLY A 169 -3.18 3.27 -6.94
CA GLY A 169 -4.42 3.50 -7.65
C GLY A 169 -5.59 2.70 -7.08
N LYS A 170 -6.44 2.22 -7.98
CA LYS A 170 -7.68 1.53 -7.65
C LYS A 170 -7.46 0.02 -7.54
N VAL A 171 -7.89 -0.55 -6.42
CA VAL A 171 -7.76 -1.98 -6.11
C VAL A 171 -9.12 -2.64 -6.06
N LEU A 172 -9.23 -3.85 -6.59
CA LEU A 172 -10.35 -4.75 -6.39
C LEU A 172 -9.94 -5.89 -5.45
N ASP A 173 -10.64 -6.03 -4.33
CA ASP A 173 -10.52 -7.19 -3.42
C ASP A 173 -11.66 -8.15 -3.70
N VAL A 174 -11.33 -9.29 -4.32
CA VAL A 174 -12.29 -10.29 -4.80
C VAL A 174 -12.48 -11.38 -3.74
N ALA A 175 -13.72 -11.65 -3.38
CA ALA A 175 -14.07 -12.55 -2.28
C ALA A 175 -13.40 -12.11 -0.96
N ALA A 176 -13.64 -10.85 -0.60
CA ALA A 176 -12.95 -10.15 0.47
C ALA A 176 -13.18 -10.74 1.88
N GLY A 177 -14.21 -11.58 2.05
CA GLY A 177 -14.57 -12.20 3.32
C GLY A 177 -14.81 -11.13 4.41
N SER A 178 -14.10 -11.21 5.54
CA SER A 178 -14.19 -10.20 6.60
C SER A 178 -13.52 -8.86 6.25
N GLY A 179 -12.89 -8.73 5.07
CA GLY A 179 -12.30 -7.49 4.57
C GLY A 179 -10.94 -7.14 5.13
N ARG A 180 -10.20 -8.10 5.72
CA ARG A 180 -8.87 -7.85 6.30
C ARG A 180 -7.89 -7.23 5.31
N ASN A 181 -7.86 -7.70 4.07
CA ASN A 181 -7.01 -7.17 3.00
C ASN A 181 -7.52 -5.82 2.50
N ALA A 182 -8.84 -5.67 2.35
CA ALA A 182 -9.47 -4.41 1.95
C ALA A 182 -9.18 -3.28 2.95
N LEU A 183 -9.34 -3.54 4.26
CA LEU A 183 -9.02 -2.59 5.33
C LEU A 183 -7.53 -2.21 5.31
N TYR A 184 -6.67 -3.21 5.16
CA TYR A 184 -5.22 -3.00 5.09
C TYR A 184 -4.84 -2.11 3.90
N LEU A 185 -5.33 -2.42 2.70
CA LEU A 185 -5.06 -1.63 1.49
C LEU A 185 -5.62 -0.21 1.59
N ALA A 186 -6.86 -0.05 2.08
CA ALA A 186 -7.48 1.26 2.25
C ALA A 186 -6.71 2.13 3.25
N SER A 187 -6.22 1.54 4.36
CA SER A 187 -5.38 2.24 5.34
C SER A 187 -4.01 2.67 4.78
N HIS A 188 -3.55 2.03 3.70
CA HIS A 188 -2.33 2.40 2.97
C HIS A 188 -2.60 3.36 1.79
N GLY A 189 -3.80 3.96 1.73
CA GLY A 189 -4.15 5.01 0.79
C GLY A 189 -4.59 4.52 -0.60
N PHE A 190 -4.83 3.21 -0.79
CA PHE A 190 -5.44 2.71 -2.01
C PHE A 190 -6.93 3.02 -2.05
N GLN A 191 -7.48 3.27 -3.24
CA GLN A 191 -8.92 3.26 -3.45
C GLN A 191 -9.36 1.81 -3.63
N VAL A 192 -10.17 1.29 -2.74
CA VAL A 192 -10.49 -0.14 -2.69
C VAL A 192 -11.98 -0.39 -2.95
N ASP A 193 -12.27 -1.27 -3.91
CA ASP A 193 -13.57 -1.91 -4.08
C ASP A 193 -13.49 -3.33 -3.52
N ALA A 194 -14.22 -3.65 -2.47
CA ALA A 194 -14.28 -4.98 -1.87
C ALA A 194 -15.60 -5.67 -2.20
N MET A 195 -15.53 -6.93 -2.63
CA MET A 195 -16.69 -7.74 -3.00
C MET A 195 -16.67 -9.09 -2.31
N ASP A 196 -17.81 -9.50 -1.77
CA ASP A 196 -18.07 -10.86 -1.30
C ASP A 196 -19.56 -11.18 -1.37
N ARG A 197 -19.92 -12.47 -1.39
CA ARG A 197 -21.33 -12.89 -1.35
C ARG A 197 -21.97 -12.80 0.03
N ASP A 198 -21.16 -12.75 1.09
CA ASP A 198 -21.62 -12.67 2.47
C ASP A 198 -22.08 -11.25 2.80
N GLU A 199 -23.39 -11.03 2.72
CA GLU A 199 -24.02 -9.72 3.00
C GLU A 199 -23.73 -9.23 4.42
N GLN A 200 -23.65 -10.13 5.40
CA GLN A 200 -23.38 -9.77 6.79
C GLN A 200 -21.93 -9.33 6.96
N ALA A 201 -20.97 -10.06 6.39
CA ALA A 201 -19.57 -9.68 6.40
C ALA A 201 -19.34 -8.33 5.70
N MET A 202 -19.99 -8.11 4.56
CA MET A 202 -19.92 -6.84 3.81
C MET A 202 -20.53 -5.69 4.59
N ALA A 203 -21.67 -5.88 5.25
CA ALA A 203 -22.27 -4.85 6.11
C ALA A 203 -21.35 -4.48 7.29
N GLN A 204 -20.72 -5.48 7.90
CA GLN A 204 -19.76 -5.25 8.99
C GLN A 204 -18.49 -4.55 8.52
N LEU A 205 -17.97 -4.92 7.35
CA LEU A 205 -16.83 -4.24 6.73
C LEU A 205 -17.15 -2.77 6.43
N ALA A 206 -18.34 -2.48 5.88
CA ALA A 206 -18.78 -1.10 5.63
C ALA A 206 -18.90 -0.28 6.92
N ALA A 207 -19.43 -0.88 8.00
CA ALA A 207 -19.50 -0.25 9.31
C ALA A 207 -18.11 0.06 9.88
N THR A 208 -17.18 -0.91 9.79
CA THR A 208 -15.78 -0.75 10.20
C THR A 208 -15.08 0.35 9.40
N ALA A 209 -15.25 0.38 8.08
CA ALA A 209 -14.69 1.42 7.22
C ALA A 209 -15.18 2.82 7.62
N LYS A 210 -16.48 2.96 7.91
CA LYS A 210 -17.07 4.21 8.39
C LYS A 210 -16.50 4.61 9.76
N GLN A 211 -16.41 3.67 10.70
CA GLN A 211 -15.87 3.90 12.04
C GLN A 211 -14.40 4.37 11.98
N ARG A 212 -13.62 3.85 11.05
CA ARG A 212 -12.21 4.19 10.85
C ARG A 212 -11.97 5.38 9.94
N ASN A 213 -13.03 6.01 9.46
CA ASN A 213 -12.96 7.11 8.50
C ASN A 213 -12.12 6.75 7.25
N LEU A 214 -12.46 5.61 6.62
CA LEU A 214 -11.87 5.14 5.37
C LEU A 214 -12.83 5.39 4.19
N PRO A 215 -12.97 6.62 3.68
CA PRO A 215 -13.90 6.95 2.59
C PRO A 215 -13.45 6.33 1.25
N ASN A 216 -12.22 5.87 1.17
CA ASN A 216 -11.60 5.21 0.02
C ASN A 216 -11.88 3.70 -0.06
N LEU A 217 -12.73 3.16 0.82
CA LEU A 217 -13.18 1.76 0.77
C LEU A 217 -14.66 1.68 0.40
N THR A 218 -14.96 1.13 -0.76
CA THR A 218 -16.31 0.80 -1.23
C THR A 218 -16.57 -0.69 -1.05
N VAL A 219 -17.71 -1.04 -0.48
CA VAL A 219 -18.05 -2.43 -0.15
C VAL A 219 -19.34 -2.83 -0.88
N ARG A 220 -19.33 -4.00 -1.52
CA ARG A 220 -20.50 -4.53 -2.24
C ARG A 220 -20.71 -6.01 -1.95
N ALA A 221 -21.95 -6.38 -1.58
CA ALA A 221 -22.36 -7.78 -1.49
C ALA A 221 -22.71 -8.28 -2.90
N VAL A 222 -21.91 -9.24 -3.42
CA VAL A 222 -22.03 -9.73 -4.78
C VAL A 222 -21.71 -11.23 -4.82
N ASP A 223 -22.63 -12.02 -5.36
CA ASP A 223 -22.36 -13.44 -5.63
C ASP A 223 -21.64 -13.59 -6.99
N LEU A 224 -20.36 -13.87 -6.92
CA LEU A 224 -19.46 -14.02 -8.06
C LEU A 224 -19.60 -15.38 -8.80
N GLU A 225 -20.32 -16.33 -8.21
CA GLU A 225 -20.52 -17.69 -8.75
C GLU A 225 -21.83 -17.85 -9.52
N ARG A 226 -22.64 -16.79 -9.63
CA ARG A 226 -23.85 -16.79 -10.46
C ARG A 226 -23.52 -17.12 -11.91
N LYS A 227 -24.53 -17.64 -12.65
CA LYS A 227 -24.40 -17.90 -14.10
C LYS A 227 -23.98 -16.61 -14.81
N THR A 228 -23.24 -16.76 -15.91
CA THR A 228 -22.60 -15.65 -16.63
C THR A 228 -23.59 -14.52 -17.00
N GLU A 229 -24.82 -14.85 -17.30
CA GLU A 229 -25.90 -13.90 -17.66
C GLU A 229 -26.42 -13.09 -16.48
N GLU A 230 -26.25 -13.59 -15.25
CA GLU A 230 -26.70 -12.95 -14.01
C GLU A 230 -25.53 -12.35 -13.19
N ARG A 231 -24.31 -12.50 -13.71
CA ARG A 231 -23.11 -11.99 -13.05
C ARG A 231 -23.04 -10.48 -13.20
N PRO A 232 -22.66 -9.73 -12.13
CA PRO A 232 -22.38 -8.32 -12.31
C PRO A 232 -21.25 -8.16 -13.33
N GLU A 233 -21.42 -7.25 -14.26
CA GLU A 233 -20.37 -6.91 -15.22
C GLU A 233 -19.20 -6.31 -14.46
N PHE A 234 -18.02 -6.88 -14.69
CA PHE A 234 -16.77 -6.29 -14.23
C PHE A 234 -16.39 -5.18 -15.21
N PRO A 235 -16.11 -3.96 -14.70
CA PRO A 235 -15.67 -2.88 -15.57
C PRO A 235 -14.33 -3.23 -16.21
N LYS A 236 -14.19 -2.98 -17.52
CA LYS A 236 -12.94 -3.23 -18.24
C LYS A 236 -11.92 -2.15 -17.93
N GLN A 237 -10.65 -2.57 -17.72
CA GLN A 237 -9.52 -1.67 -17.53
C GLN A 237 -9.75 -0.62 -16.44
N GLU A 238 -10.31 -1.04 -15.32
CA GLU A 238 -10.68 -0.16 -14.20
C GLU A 238 -9.66 -0.21 -13.06
N TYR A 239 -9.02 -1.36 -12.85
CA TYR A 239 -8.22 -1.59 -11.66
C TYR A 239 -6.72 -1.60 -11.96
N ASP A 240 -5.98 -0.89 -11.12
CA ASP A 240 -4.51 -0.90 -11.12
C ASP A 240 -3.98 -2.17 -10.44
N VAL A 241 -4.73 -2.70 -9.47
CA VAL A 241 -4.43 -3.95 -8.78
C VAL A 241 -5.70 -4.75 -8.58
N ILE A 242 -5.63 -6.06 -8.74
CA ILE A 242 -6.67 -7.01 -8.33
C ILE A 242 -6.02 -7.99 -7.36
N VAL A 243 -6.65 -8.22 -6.22
CA VAL A 243 -6.21 -9.17 -5.20
C VAL A 243 -7.26 -10.25 -4.98
N VAL A 244 -6.81 -11.50 -4.90
CA VAL A 244 -7.67 -12.67 -4.68
C VAL A 244 -6.96 -13.62 -3.69
N PHE A 245 -7.57 -13.88 -2.55
CA PHE A 245 -7.00 -14.72 -1.50
C PHE A 245 -7.95 -15.82 -1.07
N PHE A 246 -7.48 -17.06 -1.14
CA PHE A 246 -8.21 -18.27 -0.69
C PHE A 246 -9.60 -18.44 -1.33
N TYR A 247 -9.73 -18.02 -2.56
CA TYR A 247 -10.91 -18.14 -3.37
C TYR A 247 -10.53 -18.66 -4.76
N LEU A 248 -11.32 -19.57 -5.32
CA LEU A 248 -11.10 -20.14 -6.65
C LEU A 248 -12.44 -20.31 -7.38
N HIS A 249 -12.66 -19.50 -8.38
CA HIS A 249 -13.74 -19.67 -9.36
C HIS A 249 -13.19 -19.49 -10.77
N ARG A 250 -12.88 -20.62 -11.42
CA ARG A 250 -12.20 -20.66 -12.72
C ARG A 250 -12.86 -19.81 -13.82
N PRO A 251 -14.22 -19.81 -13.95
CA PRO A 251 -14.90 -18.98 -14.95
C PRO A 251 -14.76 -17.46 -14.75
N LEU A 252 -14.19 -17.00 -13.64
CA LEU A 252 -14.03 -15.58 -13.35
C LEU A 252 -12.73 -14.99 -13.94
N PHE A 253 -11.73 -15.81 -14.20
CA PHE A 253 -10.41 -15.34 -14.64
C PHE A 253 -10.41 -14.42 -15.86
N PRO A 254 -11.16 -14.68 -16.94
CA PRO A 254 -11.21 -13.78 -18.08
C PRO A 254 -11.70 -12.37 -17.69
N ALA A 255 -12.76 -12.29 -16.86
CA ALA A 255 -13.32 -11.04 -16.42
C ALA A 255 -12.37 -10.26 -15.49
N LEU A 256 -11.64 -10.95 -14.61
CA LEU A 256 -10.61 -10.33 -13.77
C LEU A 256 -9.48 -9.75 -14.61
N ILE A 257 -9.00 -10.51 -15.60
CA ILE A 257 -7.92 -10.07 -16.49
C ILE A 257 -8.36 -8.87 -17.32
N ASP A 258 -9.57 -8.90 -17.89
CA ASP A 258 -10.12 -7.78 -18.66
C ASP A 258 -10.34 -6.51 -17.82
N SER A 259 -10.49 -6.66 -16.50
CA SER A 259 -10.70 -5.55 -15.58
C SER A 259 -9.39 -4.86 -15.15
N LEU A 260 -8.24 -5.49 -15.41
CA LEU A 260 -6.94 -4.87 -15.17
C LEU A 260 -6.66 -3.78 -16.21
N LYS A 261 -6.21 -2.63 -15.74
CA LYS A 261 -5.62 -1.61 -16.62
C LYS A 261 -4.36 -2.13 -17.31
N PRO A 262 -3.92 -1.51 -18.41
CA PRO A 262 -2.58 -1.70 -18.94
C PRO A 262 -1.53 -1.49 -17.82
N ASN A 263 -0.59 -2.43 -17.67
CA ASN A 263 0.37 -2.52 -16.57
C ASN A 263 -0.24 -2.81 -15.18
N GLY A 264 -1.55 -3.03 -15.07
CA GLY A 264 -2.19 -3.43 -13.84
C GLY A 264 -1.71 -4.82 -13.35
N VAL A 265 -1.77 -5.06 -12.06
CA VAL A 265 -1.19 -6.23 -11.40
C VAL A 265 -2.26 -7.10 -10.76
N LEU A 266 -2.21 -8.41 -11.03
CA LEU A 266 -2.96 -9.43 -10.32
C LEU A 266 -2.09 -10.06 -9.23
N ILE A 267 -2.60 -10.08 -7.99
CA ILE A 267 -2.04 -10.84 -6.88
C ILE A 267 -3.02 -11.94 -6.53
N TYR A 268 -2.56 -13.16 -6.57
CA TYR A 268 -3.41 -14.32 -6.33
C TYR A 268 -2.73 -15.31 -5.39
N GLU A 269 -3.42 -15.75 -4.34
CA GLU A 269 -3.00 -16.85 -3.49
C GLU A 269 -4.19 -17.74 -3.18
N THR A 270 -4.08 -19.04 -3.46
CA THR A 270 -5.08 -20.03 -3.04
C THR A 270 -4.47 -21.42 -2.91
N PHE A 271 -5.23 -22.33 -2.31
CA PHE A 271 -4.79 -23.70 -2.03
C PHE A 271 -4.50 -24.49 -3.31
N ILE A 272 -3.43 -25.29 -3.29
CA ILE A 272 -3.15 -26.34 -4.25
C ILE A 272 -3.68 -27.69 -3.75
N ILE A 273 -3.80 -28.65 -4.64
CA ILE A 273 -4.36 -29.98 -4.34
C ILE A 273 -3.66 -30.67 -3.17
N ASP A 274 -2.36 -30.44 -3.01
CA ASP A 274 -1.56 -30.99 -1.91
C ASP A 274 -2.06 -30.56 -0.53
N ASN A 275 -2.62 -29.34 -0.43
CA ASN A 275 -3.22 -28.89 0.83
C ASN A 275 -4.45 -29.72 1.21
N TYR A 276 -5.29 -30.06 0.22
CA TYR A 276 -6.42 -30.95 0.47
C TYR A 276 -5.95 -32.37 0.84
N LEU A 277 -4.97 -32.90 0.12
CA LEU A 277 -4.45 -34.24 0.40
C LEU A 277 -3.80 -34.36 1.79
N ARG A 278 -3.12 -33.30 2.26
CA ARG A 278 -2.44 -33.31 3.55
C ARG A 278 -3.35 -32.93 4.73
N HIS A 279 -4.22 -31.92 4.54
CA HIS A 279 -4.96 -31.28 5.63
C HIS A 279 -6.48 -31.46 5.52
N HIS A 280 -6.99 -32.09 4.45
CA HIS A 280 -8.42 -32.17 4.13
C HIS A 280 -9.13 -30.81 4.14
N HIS A 281 -8.38 -29.78 3.73
CA HIS A 281 -8.83 -28.39 3.66
C HIS A 281 -8.42 -27.76 2.31
N PRO A 282 -9.31 -27.01 1.63
CA PRO A 282 -10.73 -26.77 1.92
C PRO A 282 -11.56 -28.07 1.88
N ARG A 283 -12.81 -28.05 2.35
CA ARG A 283 -13.64 -29.28 2.45
C ARG A 283 -13.85 -30.02 1.12
N ARG A 284 -13.68 -29.32 0.00
CA ARG A 284 -13.85 -29.84 -1.35
C ARG A 284 -12.59 -29.59 -2.15
N TRP A 285 -12.08 -30.64 -2.78
CA TRP A 285 -10.85 -30.58 -3.59
C TRP A 285 -10.99 -29.68 -4.84
N GLU A 286 -12.22 -29.49 -5.34
CA GLU A 286 -12.50 -28.62 -6.50
C GLU A 286 -12.15 -27.15 -6.25
N PHE A 287 -12.03 -26.75 -4.99
CA PHE A 287 -11.56 -25.42 -4.56
C PHE A 287 -10.03 -25.33 -4.47
N CYS A 288 -9.33 -26.39 -4.87
CA CYS A 288 -7.87 -26.38 -4.97
C CYS A 288 -7.43 -26.29 -6.44
N LEU A 289 -6.30 -25.66 -6.67
CA LEU A 289 -5.61 -25.65 -7.94
C LEU A 289 -4.89 -26.98 -8.16
N ALA A 290 -4.89 -27.49 -9.39
CA ALA A 290 -3.90 -28.46 -9.83
C ALA A 290 -2.54 -27.78 -9.98
N HIS A 291 -1.45 -28.57 -10.00
CA HIS A 291 -0.10 -28.05 -10.18
C HIS A 291 0.02 -27.22 -11.47
N ASN A 292 0.61 -26.04 -11.36
CA ASN A 292 0.78 -25.07 -12.44
C ASN A 292 -0.54 -24.60 -13.09
N GLU A 293 -1.69 -24.86 -12.47
CA GLU A 293 -2.98 -24.43 -13.03
C GLU A 293 -3.13 -22.92 -13.05
N LEU A 294 -2.67 -22.24 -12.00
CA LEU A 294 -2.75 -20.78 -11.92
C LEU A 294 -2.00 -20.10 -13.05
N LEU A 295 -0.84 -20.63 -13.45
CA LEU A 295 -0.09 -20.15 -14.62
C LEU A 295 -0.89 -20.31 -15.94
N ARG A 296 -1.63 -21.41 -16.08
CA ARG A 296 -2.48 -21.63 -17.26
C ARG A 296 -3.68 -20.68 -17.29
N LEU A 297 -4.31 -20.45 -16.13
CA LEU A 297 -5.46 -19.55 -16.01
C LEU A 297 -5.09 -18.07 -16.25
N THR A 298 -3.83 -17.72 -16.05
CA THR A 298 -3.30 -16.36 -16.22
C THR A 298 -2.28 -16.26 -17.36
N SER A 299 -2.33 -17.16 -18.33
CA SER A 299 -1.31 -17.29 -19.40
C SER A 299 -1.17 -16.05 -20.30
N THR A 300 -2.16 -15.16 -20.32
CA THR A 300 -2.13 -13.88 -21.06
C THR A 300 -1.41 -12.77 -20.28
N LEU A 301 -1.13 -12.97 -19.01
CA LEU A 301 -0.42 -12.01 -18.16
C LEU A 301 1.08 -12.32 -18.13
N ARG A 302 1.89 -11.28 -17.98
CA ARG A 302 3.32 -11.42 -17.70
C ARG A 302 3.51 -11.84 -16.24
N VAL A 303 4.03 -13.01 -15.99
CA VAL A 303 4.35 -13.48 -14.64
C VAL A 303 5.56 -12.71 -14.11
N LEU A 304 5.39 -12.04 -12.96
CA LEU A 304 6.44 -11.33 -12.25
C LEU A 304 7.04 -12.17 -11.11
N SER A 305 6.19 -12.98 -10.46
CA SER A 305 6.59 -13.92 -9.43
C SER A 305 5.59 -15.05 -9.37
N TYR A 306 6.08 -16.26 -9.21
CA TYR A 306 5.25 -17.44 -8.98
C TYR A 306 5.94 -18.41 -8.04
N ASP A 307 5.19 -18.96 -7.10
CA ASP A 307 5.65 -19.98 -6.16
C ASP A 307 4.50 -20.93 -5.81
N GLU A 308 4.77 -22.23 -5.84
CA GLU A 308 3.86 -23.29 -5.42
C GLU A 308 4.53 -24.11 -4.32
N GLY A 309 3.94 -24.15 -3.14
CA GLY A 309 4.54 -24.91 -2.06
C GLY A 309 3.95 -24.62 -0.69
N GLU A 310 4.74 -24.93 0.32
CA GLU A 310 4.40 -24.73 1.71
C GLU A 310 4.74 -23.31 2.15
N HIS A 311 3.73 -22.58 2.62
CA HIS A 311 3.86 -21.19 3.04
C HIS A 311 3.29 -21.02 4.46
N ASP A 312 3.81 -20.02 5.16
CA ASP A 312 3.28 -19.64 6.48
C ASP A 312 1.81 -19.23 6.37
N SER A 313 1.00 -19.75 7.28
CA SER A 313 -0.43 -19.46 7.33
C SER A 313 -0.66 -18.03 7.82
N SER A 314 -1.50 -17.27 7.10
CA SER A 314 -1.99 -15.97 7.55
C SER A 314 -3.04 -16.06 8.66
N HIS A 315 -3.44 -17.27 9.08
CA HIS A 315 -4.54 -17.54 10.02
C HIS A 315 -4.11 -18.25 11.31
N GLY A 316 -2.85 -18.16 11.71
CA GLY A 316 -2.37 -18.77 12.94
C GLY A 316 -1.01 -19.47 12.82
N SER A 317 -0.64 -20.24 13.83
CA SER A 317 0.59 -21.05 13.80
C SER A 317 0.37 -22.26 12.89
N GLY A 318 1.13 -22.34 11.81
CA GLY A 318 1.10 -23.46 10.86
C GLY A 318 1.43 -23.04 9.44
N SER A 319 1.53 -24.02 8.58
CA SER A 319 1.77 -23.82 7.15
C SER A 319 0.58 -24.28 6.32
N THR A 320 0.44 -23.73 5.14
CA THR A 320 -0.53 -24.11 4.11
C THR A 320 0.17 -24.34 2.79
N LEU A 321 -0.34 -25.26 1.98
CA LEU A 321 0.20 -25.48 0.63
C LEU A 321 -0.65 -24.68 -0.36
N THR A 322 -0.05 -23.61 -0.89
CA THR A 322 -0.71 -22.65 -1.79
C THR A 322 0.12 -22.39 -3.05
N ALA A 323 -0.53 -21.89 -4.09
CA ALA A 323 0.12 -21.23 -5.20
C ALA A 323 0.00 -19.71 -4.99
N ARG A 324 1.12 -19.00 -5.15
CA ARG A 324 1.25 -17.55 -5.06
C ARG A 324 1.68 -16.98 -6.39
N LEU A 325 0.94 -16.00 -6.89
CA LEU A 325 1.21 -15.37 -8.18
C LEU A 325 1.17 -13.86 -8.05
N VAL A 326 2.15 -13.21 -8.67
CA VAL A 326 2.09 -11.80 -9.05
C VAL A 326 2.27 -11.74 -10.56
N ALA A 327 1.27 -11.24 -11.27
CA ALA A 327 1.30 -11.14 -12.72
C ALA A 327 0.79 -9.79 -13.20
N GLN A 328 1.26 -9.33 -14.35
CA GLN A 328 1.01 -7.99 -14.87
C GLN A 328 0.32 -8.05 -16.23
N GLN A 329 -0.70 -7.23 -16.43
CA GLN A 329 -1.33 -7.01 -17.72
C GLN A 329 -0.34 -6.31 -18.66
N ALA A 330 -0.34 -6.72 -19.94
CA ALA A 330 0.50 -6.09 -20.94
C ALA A 330 0.23 -4.58 -21.05
N GLY A 331 1.30 -3.81 -21.17
CA GLY A 331 1.21 -2.39 -21.44
C GLY A 331 1.05 -2.10 -22.94
N PRO A 332 0.66 -0.87 -23.31
CA PRO A 332 0.42 -0.51 -24.72
C PRO A 332 1.65 -0.69 -25.63
N ASN A 333 2.85 -0.76 -25.06
CA ASN A 333 4.10 -0.90 -25.81
C ASN A 333 4.65 -2.34 -25.85
N SER A 334 3.99 -3.33 -25.23
CA SER A 334 4.50 -4.70 -25.20
C SER A 334 4.23 -5.50 -26.46
N LEU A 335 3.36 -5.04 -27.36
CA LEU A 335 2.99 -5.72 -28.60
C LEU A 335 3.86 -5.35 -29.82
N ALA A 336 4.86 -4.48 -29.65
CA ALA A 336 5.68 -4.00 -30.76
C ALA A 336 6.79 -4.99 -31.22
N HIS A 337 6.95 -6.15 -30.59
CA HIS A 337 8.05 -7.10 -30.87
C HIS A 337 7.62 -8.46 -31.42
N GLU A 338 6.34 -8.67 -31.74
CA GLU A 338 5.88 -9.95 -32.32
C GLU A 338 5.62 -9.89 -33.84
N SER A 339 6.18 -8.92 -34.57
CA SER A 339 6.05 -8.81 -36.01
C SER A 339 7.42 -8.60 -36.64
N THR A 340 8.29 -9.61 -36.57
CA THR A 340 9.41 -9.82 -37.54
C THR A 340 9.75 -11.29 -37.61
#